data_892923b39ea6c71ac15e907b3e6b7eb5
#
_entry.id   892923b39ea6c71ac15e907b3e6b7eb5
#
_cell.length_a   1.000
_cell.length_b   1.000
_cell.length_c   1.000
_cell.angle_alpha   90.00
_cell.angle_beta   90.00
_cell.angle_gamma   90.00
#
_symmetry.space_group_name_H-M   'P 1'
#
loop_
_entity.id
_entity.type
_entity.pdbx_description
1 polymer ?
#
loop_
_entity_poly.entity_id
_entity_poly.type
_entity_poly.pdbx_seq_one_letter_code
_entity_poly.pdbx_strand_id
1 'polypeptide(L)'
;MELDVLMSESELTLRPMTRAEWDEWMPRQLAGYARHIADSGAMPEAEAWAKATADTARSWHAGYATPGQLVFRIMAGDEAAGWLWLAVPGPDPDRLMGWVYNIEVDPAFRGRGYGRAAMILAEGEARSHGMTSLGLNVHGQNTVARSLYDSLGYDVTALQMKKPL
;
A
#
# COMPACT_ATOMS: atom_id res chain seq x y z
N MET A 1 -31.33 1.85 -9.96
CA MET A 1 -29.92 1.95 -10.38
C MET A 1 -29.01 2.64 -9.35
N GLU A 2 -29.57 3.39 -8.38
CA GLU A 2 -28.80 4.00 -7.26
C GLU A 2 -28.61 3.10 -6.03
N LEU A 3 -29.36 2.01 -5.91
CA LEU A 3 -29.30 1.08 -4.78
C LEU A 3 -28.10 0.09 -4.86
N ASP A 4 -27.59 -0.22 -6.05
CA ASP A 4 -26.48 -1.16 -6.23
C ASP A 4 -25.10 -0.54 -5.90
N VAL A 5 -24.96 0.79 -5.96
CA VAL A 5 -23.71 1.49 -5.64
C VAL A 5 -23.52 1.63 -4.13
N LEU A 6 -24.61 1.73 -3.38
CA LEU A 6 -24.58 1.86 -1.91
C LEU A 6 -24.34 0.55 -1.16
N MET A 7 -24.57 -0.60 -1.79
CA MET A 7 -24.34 -1.90 -1.17
C MET A 7 -22.86 -2.37 -1.24
N SER A 8 -22.05 -1.81 -2.14
CA SER A 8 -20.65 -2.20 -2.30
C SER A 8 -19.69 -1.58 -1.28
N GLU A 9 -20.01 -0.40 -0.73
CA GLU A 9 -19.17 0.26 0.28
C GLU A 9 -19.32 -0.30 1.69
N SER A 10 -20.45 -0.97 1.99
CA SER A 10 -20.75 -1.51 3.33
C SER A 10 -20.19 -2.91 3.59
N GLU A 11 -19.59 -3.57 2.60
CA GLU A 11 -19.06 -4.93 2.75
C GLU A 11 -17.52 -5.01 2.83
N LEU A 12 -16.80 -3.92 2.53
CA LEU A 12 -15.35 -3.94 2.57
C LEU A 12 -14.82 -3.57 3.96
N THR A 13 -13.91 -4.39 4.47
CA THR A 13 -13.25 -4.13 5.75
C THR A 13 -11.75 -4.38 5.66
N LEU A 14 -11.00 -3.74 6.55
CA LEU A 14 -9.58 -4.03 6.77
C LEU A 14 -9.45 -4.91 8.02
N ARG A 15 -8.93 -6.11 7.84
CA ARG A 15 -8.61 -7.03 8.93
C ARG A 15 -7.08 -7.09 9.08
N PRO A 16 -6.54 -6.86 10.28
CA PRO A 16 -5.09 -7.06 10.49
C PRO A 16 -4.65 -8.43 9.99
N MET A 17 -3.54 -8.46 9.27
CA MET A 17 -2.94 -9.70 8.79
C MET A 17 -2.46 -10.53 9.98
N THR A 18 -2.74 -11.82 10.01
CA THR A 18 -2.19 -12.72 11.03
C THR A 18 -0.69 -12.92 10.83
N ARG A 19 0.02 -13.41 11.85
CA ARG A 19 1.44 -13.76 11.74
C ARG A 19 1.68 -14.77 10.63
N ALA A 20 0.85 -15.79 10.49
CA ALA A 20 0.98 -16.82 9.46
C ALA A 20 0.78 -16.21 8.05
N GLU A 21 -0.21 -15.35 7.87
CA GLU A 21 -0.43 -14.64 6.60
C GLU A 21 0.75 -13.72 6.27
N TRP A 22 1.32 -13.04 7.26
CA TRP A 22 2.50 -12.19 7.09
C TRP A 22 3.74 -13.00 6.69
N ASP A 23 3.97 -14.16 7.29
CA ASP A 23 5.08 -15.06 6.96
C ASP A 23 5.00 -15.56 5.50
N GLU A 24 3.80 -15.74 4.96
CA GLU A 24 3.59 -16.07 3.54
C GLU A 24 3.68 -14.85 2.61
N TRP A 25 3.21 -13.70 3.05
CA TRP A 25 3.15 -12.47 2.26
C TRP A 25 4.52 -11.81 2.11
N MET A 26 5.33 -11.74 3.17
CA MET A 26 6.58 -11.00 3.19
C MET A 26 7.60 -11.43 2.12
N PRO A 27 7.84 -12.74 1.86
CA PRO A 27 8.74 -13.15 0.79
C PRO A 27 8.28 -12.70 -0.60
N ARG A 28 6.98 -12.69 -0.85
CA ARG A 28 6.38 -12.22 -2.12
C ARG A 28 6.54 -10.71 -2.27
N GLN A 29 6.31 -9.98 -1.20
CA GLN A 29 6.49 -8.52 -1.14
C GLN A 29 7.95 -8.14 -1.43
N LEU A 30 8.91 -8.82 -0.80
CA LEU A 30 10.33 -8.60 -1.03
C LEU A 30 10.71 -8.89 -2.48
N ALA A 31 10.29 -10.03 -3.04
CA ALA A 31 10.57 -10.40 -4.43
C ALA A 31 9.95 -9.40 -5.42
N GLY A 32 8.74 -8.94 -5.16
CA GLY A 32 8.07 -7.91 -5.97
C GLY A 32 8.82 -6.59 -5.96
N TYR A 33 9.27 -6.16 -4.79
CA TYR A 33 10.04 -4.94 -4.63
C TYR A 33 11.41 -5.03 -5.32
N ALA A 34 12.13 -6.14 -5.17
CA ALA A 34 13.41 -6.36 -5.86
C ALA A 34 13.24 -6.33 -7.39
N ARG A 35 12.22 -7.01 -7.92
CA ARG A 35 11.90 -6.98 -9.34
C ARG A 35 11.59 -5.57 -9.81
N HIS A 36 10.80 -4.84 -9.06
CA HIS A 36 10.46 -3.45 -9.37
C HIS A 36 11.70 -2.55 -9.49
N ILE A 37 12.66 -2.67 -8.56
CA ILE A 37 13.93 -1.94 -8.63
C ILE A 37 14.71 -2.34 -9.89
N ALA A 38 14.81 -3.62 -10.20
CA ALA A 38 15.52 -4.11 -11.39
C ALA A 38 14.86 -3.60 -12.68
N ASP A 39 13.54 -3.69 -12.80
CA ASP A 39 12.78 -3.27 -13.98
C ASP A 39 12.85 -1.74 -14.21
N SER A 40 13.12 -0.97 -13.17
CA SER A 40 13.38 0.47 -13.30
C SER A 40 14.68 0.80 -14.06
N GLY A 41 15.55 -0.20 -14.23
CA GLY A 41 16.87 -0.05 -14.85
C GLY A 41 17.87 0.78 -14.02
N ALA A 42 17.58 1.00 -12.74
CA ALA A 42 18.44 1.78 -11.85
C ALA A 42 19.71 1.02 -11.45
N MET A 43 19.63 -0.31 -11.40
CA MET A 43 20.74 -1.18 -11.01
C MET A 43 20.55 -2.62 -11.53
N PRO A 44 21.61 -3.45 -11.58
CA PRO A 44 21.51 -4.87 -11.91
C PRO A 44 20.63 -5.65 -10.92
N GLU A 45 20.06 -6.76 -11.38
CA GLU A 45 19.12 -7.59 -10.60
C GLU A 45 19.70 -8.03 -9.26
N ALA A 46 20.96 -8.46 -9.21
CA ALA A 46 21.62 -8.87 -7.97
C ALA A 46 21.72 -7.74 -6.94
N GLU A 47 22.03 -6.52 -7.40
CA GLU A 47 22.09 -5.33 -6.55
C GLU A 47 20.68 -4.89 -6.12
N ALA A 48 19.71 -5.00 -7.01
CA ALA A 48 18.30 -4.73 -6.70
C ALA A 48 17.78 -5.63 -5.58
N TRP A 49 18.13 -6.92 -5.61
CA TRP A 49 17.77 -7.86 -4.56
C TRP A 49 18.44 -7.49 -3.22
N ALA A 50 19.73 -7.19 -3.23
CA ALA A 50 20.46 -6.79 -2.02
C ALA A 50 19.87 -5.50 -1.42
N LYS A 51 19.55 -4.52 -2.27
CA LYS A 51 18.90 -3.27 -1.85
C LYS A 51 17.52 -3.54 -1.26
N ALA A 52 16.68 -4.31 -1.94
CA ALA A 52 15.33 -4.64 -1.46
C ALA A 52 15.37 -5.36 -0.11
N THR A 53 16.32 -6.27 0.08
CA THR A 53 16.53 -6.99 1.35
C THR A 53 16.92 -6.02 2.46
N ALA A 54 17.87 -5.13 2.21
CA ALA A 54 18.32 -4.15 3.20
C ALA A 54 17.20 -3.14 3.57
N ASP A 55 16.46 -2.65 2.58
CA ASP A 55 15.35 -1.72 2.79
C ASP A 55 14.22 -2.39 3.60
N THR A 56 13.89 -3.64 3.26
CA THR A 56 12.89 -4.44 3.98
C THR A 56 13.31 -4.68 5.43
N ALA A 57 14.57 -5.04 5.66
CA ALA A 57 15.10 -5.24 7.01
C ALA A 57 15.05 -3.96 7.86
N ARG A 58 15.25 -2.79 7.26
CA ARG A 58 15.10 -1.50 7.97
C ARG A 58 13.65 -1.19 8.29
N SER A 59 12.74 -1.40 7.35
CA SER A 59 11.32 -1.15 7.55
C SER A 59 10.70 -2.11 8.57
N TRP A 60 11.16 -3.35 8.61
CA TRP A 60 10.65 -4.43 9.44
C TRP A 60 11.69 -4.90 10.46
N HIS A 61 12.34 -3.95 11.15
CA HIS A 61 13.47 -4.23 12.06
C HIS A 61 13.14 -5.17 13.22
N ALA A 62 11.87 -5.30 13.60
CA ALA A 62 11.37 -6.26 14.58
C ALA A 62 10.44 -7.32 13.93
N GLY A 63 10.55 -7.54 12.62
CA GLY A 63 9.70 -8.46 11.86
C GLY A 63 8.21 -8.09 11.98
N TYR A 64 7.35 -9.09 12.08
CA TYR A 64 5.89 -8.89 12.20
C TYR A 64 5.48 -7.94 13.35
N ALA A 65 6.26 -7.88 14.41
CA ALA A 65 5.99 -7.03 15.58
C ALA A 65 6.54 -5.60 15.46
N THR A 66 7.01 -5.19 14.27
CA THR A 66 7.56 -3.83 14.09
C THR A 66 6.49 -2.77 14.35
N PRO A 67 6.68 -1.89 15.35
CA PRO A 67 5.70 -0.85 15.67
C PRO A 67 5.47 0.09 14.48
N GLY A 68 4.20 0.45 14.25
CA GLY A 68 3.83 1.39 13.20
C GLY A 68 3.81 0.82 11.78
N GLN A 69 4.17 -0.45 11.60
CA GLN A 69 4.00 -1.17 10.34
C GLN A 69 2.70 -1.98 10.41
N LEU A 70 1.70 -1.58 9.65
CA LEU A 70 0.36 -2.15 9.68
C LEU A 70 0.07 -2.84 8.35
N VAL A 71 -0.16 -4.13 8.37
CA VAL A 71 -0.59 -4.87 7.17
C VAL A 71 -1.96 -5.47 7.38
N PHE A 72 -2.84 -5.22 6.43
CA PHE A 72 -4.23 -5.65 6.47
C PHE A 72 -4.55 -6.57 5.30
N ARG A 73 -5.43 -7.52 5.54
CA ARG A 73 -6.23 -8.14 4.49
C ARG A 73 -7.40 -7.22 4.17
N ILE A 74 -7.60 -6.96 2.90
CA ILE A 74 -8.82 -6.32 2.39
C ILE A 74 -9.86 -7.43 2.29
N MET A 75 -10.95 -7.31 3.05
CA MET A 75 -12.00 -8.31 3.12
C MET A 75 -13.26 -7.81 2.41
N ALA A 76 -13.79 -8.62 1.50
CA ALA A 76 -15.10 -8.45 0.90
C ALA A 76 -16.04 -9.47 1.55
N GLY A 77 -16.77 -9.07 2.59
CA GLY A 77 -17.43 -10.03 3.49
C GLY A 77 -16.40 -10.97 4.13
N ASP A 78 -16.59 -12.27 3.94
CA ASP A 78 -15.69 -13.30 4.47
C ASP A 78 -14.55 -13.67 3.53
N GLU A 79 -14.51 -13.11 2.32
CA GLU A 79 -13.49 -13.40 1.32
C GLU A 79 -12.35 -12.38 1.34
N ALA A 80 -11.10 -12.89 1.26
CA ALA A 80 -9.93 -12.02 1.11
C ALA A 80 -9.85 -11.51 -0.33
N ALA A 81 -9.91 -10.19 -0.50
CA ALA A 81 -9.93 -9.51 -1.80
C ALA A 81 -8.62 -8.79 -2.13
N GLY A 82 -7.65 -8.80 -1.22
CA GLY A 82 -6.39 -8.13 -1.41
C GLY A 82 -5.68 -7.85 -0.09
N TRP A 83 -4.75 -6.91 -0.12
CA TRP A 83 -3.99 -6.49 1.06
C TRP A 83 -3.54 -5.03 0.95
N LEU A 84 -3.22 -4.45 2.10
CA LEU A 84 -2.77 -3.08 2.26
C LEU A 84 -1.63 -3.03 3.27
N TRP A 85 -0.54 -2.34 2.94
CA TRP A 85 0.54 -2.02 3.85
C TRP A 85 0.57 -0.51 4.12
N LEU A 86 0.27 -0.14 5.35
CA LEU A 86 0.25 1.22 5.88
C LEU A 86 1.33 1.37 6.96
N ALA A 87 2.15 2.39 6.85
CA ALA A 87 3.04 2.78 7.93
C ALA A 87 2.52 4.04 8.62
N VAL A 88 2.48 3.99 9.94
CA VAL A 88 2.19 5.14 10.79
C VAL A 88 3.40 5.38 11.68
N PRO A 89 4.11 6.52 11.57
CA PRO A 89 5.19 6.82 12.49
C PRO A 89 4.66 6.88 13.93
N GLY A 90 5.53 6.58 14.89
CA GLY A 90 5.18 6.69 16.31
C GLY A 90 4.76 8.10 16.70
N PRO A 91 4.42 8.33 17.98
CA PRO A 91 3.90 9.59 18.47
C PRO A 91 4.99 10.69 18.48
N ASP A 92 5.31 11.16 17.30
CA ASP A 92 6.23 12.26 17.06
C ASP A 92 5.40 13.43 16.48
N PRO A 93 5.29 14.56 17.19
CA PRO A 93 4.51 15.69 16.75
C PRO A 93 4.97 16.29 15.40
N ASP A 94 6.20 16.00 15.01
CA ASP A 94 6.77 16.43 13.72
C ASP A 94 6.57 15.40 12.59
N ARG A 95 5.99 14.24 12.90
CA ARG A 95 5.76 13.13 11.95
C ARG A 95 4.29 12.70 11.93
N LEU A 96 3.45 13.55 11.38
CA LEU A 96 2.00 13.33 11.32
C LEU A 96 1.52 12.84 9.94
N MET A 97 2.42 12.34 9.11
CA MET A 97 2.10 11.76 7.81
C MET A 97 2.29 10.24 7.84
N GLY A 98 1.19 9.52 7.64
CA GLY A 98 1.21 8.09 7.36
C GLY A 98 1.63 7.82 5.91
N TRP A 99 2.01 6.60 5.61
CA TRP A 99 2.48 6.21 4.28
C TRP A 99 1.89 4.88 3.82
N VAL A 100 1.21 4.87 2.69
CA VAL A 100 0.79 3.63 2.01
C VAL A 100 1.95 3.13 1.17
N TYR A 101 2.60 2.07 1.64
CA TYR A 101 3.69 1.43 0.90
C TYR A 101 3.20 0.60 -0.26
N ASN A 102 2.10 -0.11 -0.05
CA ASN A 102 1.48 -0.89 -1.11
C ASN A 102 0.00 -1.15 -0.82
N ILE A 103 -0.77 -1.25 -1.88
CA ILE A 103 -2.16 -1.70 -1.89
C ILE A 103 -2.38 -2.56 -3.13
N GLU A 104 -2.95 -3.73 -2.95
CA GLU A 104 -3.25 -4.63 -4.04
C GLU A 104 -4.65 -5.22 -3.87
N VAL A 105 -5.45 -5.10 -4.92
CA VAL A 105 -6.73 -5.80 -5.05
C VAL A 105 -6.51 -7.01 -5.96
N ASP A 106 -6.88 -8.19 -5.48
CA ASP A 106 -6.73 -9.42 -6.22
C ASP A 106 -7.50 -9.37 -7.56
N PRO A 107 -6.97 -9.97 -8.65
CA PRO A 107 -7.55 -9.82 -9.98
C PRO A 107 -9.04 -10.13 -10.06
N ALA A 108 -9.52 -11.14 -9.33
CA ALA A 108 -10.94 -11.52 -9.30
C ALA A 108 -11.86 -10.46 -8.70
N PHE A 109 -11.32 -9.50 -7.95
CA PHE A 109 -12.07 -8.46 -7.25
C PHE A 109 -11.90 -7.06 -7.86
N ARG A 110 -11.10 -6.92 -8.93
CA ARG A 110 -10.85 -5.65 -9.61
C ARG A 110 -12.09 -5.13 -10.35
N GLY A 111 -12.13 -3.82 -10.60
CA GLY A 111 -13.22 -3.18 -11.33
C GLY A 111 -14.52 -3.03 -10.54
N ARG A 112 -14.50 -3.26 -9.22
CA ARG A 112 -15.66 -3.19 -8.31
C ARG A 112 -15.61 -2.02 -7.33
N GLY A 113 -14.66 -1.10 -7.48
CA GLY A 113 -14.47 0.02 -6.56
C GLY A 113 -13.70 -0.32 -5.27
N TYR A 114 -13.19 -1.54 -5.13
CA TYR A 114 -12.52 -1.98 -3.90
C TYR A 114 -11.21 -1.23 -3.61
N GLY A 115 -10.48 -0.81 -4.64
CA GLY A 115 -9.30 0.04 -4.46
C GLY A 115 -9.65 1.38 -3.80
N ARG A 116 -10.73 2.02 -4.24
CA ARG A 116 -11.24 3.27 -3.64
C ARG A 116 -11.67 3.05 -2.20
N ALA A 117 -12.50 2.05 -1.95
CA ALA A 117 -13.00 1.75 -0.61
C ALA A 117 -11.85 1.43 0.35
N ALA A 118 -10.86 0.63 -0.09
CA ALA A 118 -9.68 0.31 0.71
C ALA A 118 -8.84 1.55 1.05
N MET A 119 -8.69 2.50 0.12
CA MET A 119 -7.98 3.75 0.39
C MET A 119 -8.72 4.63 1.40
N ILE A 120 -10.05 4.73 1.31
CA ILE A 120 -10.87 5.45 2.29
C ILE A 120 -10.73 4.83 3.69
N LEU A 121 -10.71 3.49 3.78
CA LEU A 121 -10.47 2.78 5.03
C LEU A 121 -9.04 3.01 5.56
N ALA A 122 -8.03 3.04 4.67
CA ALA A 122 -6.65 3.36 5.04
C ALA A 122 -6.50 4.78 5.61
N GLU A 123 -7.22 5.75 5.04
CA GLU A 123 -7.28 7.11 5.58
C GLU A 123 -7.90 7.15 6.98
N GLY A 124 -8.98 6.39 7.20
CA GLY A 124 -9.61 6.23 8.51
C GLY A 124 -8.65 5.62 9.53
N GLU A 125 -7.95 4.56 9.14
CA GLU A 125 -6.94 3.90 9.97
C GLU A 125 -5.79 4.85 10.32
N ALA A 126 -5.25 5.59 9.34
CA ALA A 126 -4.21 6.58 9.58
C ALA A 126 -4.66 7.67 10.56
N ARG A 127 -5.90 8.18 10.41
CA ARG A 127 -6.48 9.16 11.35
C ARG A 127 -6.60 8.61 12.76
N SER A 128 -6.99 7.34 12.92
CA SER A 128 -7.11 6.69 14.23
C SER A 128 -5.77 6.60 14.96
N HIS A 129 -4.66 6.61 14.22
CA HIS A 129 -3.29 6.67 14.74
C HIS A 129 -2.73 8.09 14.83
N GLY A 130 -3.58 9.12 14.72
CA GLY A 130 -3.19 10.52 14.87
C GLY A 130 -2.53 11.15 13.65
N MET A 131 -2.56 10.50 12.49
CA MET A 131 -2.02 11.09 11.27
C MET A 131 -2.94 12.18 10.73
N THR A 132 -2.35 13.27 10.25
CA THR A 132 -3.06 14.40 9.64
C THR A 132 -2.97 14.40 8.12
N SER A 133 -2.10 13.57 7.56
CA SER A 133 -1.95 13.37 6.13
C SER A 133 -1.54 11.93 5.81
N LEU A 134 -1.75 11.52 4.57
CA LEU A 134 -1.38 10.20 4.06
C LEU A 134 -0.68 10.38 2.72
N GLY A 135 0.52 9.81 2.61
CA GLY A 135 1.33 9.84 1.40
C GLY A 135 1.44 8.46 0.75
N LEU A 136 1.80 8.45 -0.50
CA LEU A 136 2.10 7.25 -1.28
C LEU A 136 3.00 7.59 -2.46
N ASN A 137 3.61 6.57 -3.06
CA ASN A 137 4.25 6.68 -4.37
C ASN A 137 3.41 5.95 -5.42
N VAL A 138 3.28 6.55 -6.59
CA VAL A 138 2.65 5.92 -7.74
C VAL A 138 3.49 6.15 -8.99
N HIS A 139 3.67 5.11 -9.81
CA HIS A 139 4.38 5.25 -11.07
C HIS A 139 3.58 6.07 -12.07
N GLY A 140 4.28 6.95 -12.81
CA GLY A 140 3.67 7.80 -13.82
C GLY A 140 2.85 7.04 -14.89
N GLN A 141 3.25 5.80 -15.18
CA GLN A 141 2.58 4.92 -16.14
C GLN A 141 1.31 4.23 -15.58
N ASN A 142 1.15 4.19 -14.25
CA ASN A 142 -0.03 3.62 -13.61
C ASN A 142 -1.18 4.62 -13.60
N THR A 143 -1.77 4.83 -14.79
CA THR A 143 -2.83 5.83 -14.99
C THR A 143 -4.10 5.50 -14.21
N VAL A 144 -4.41 4.23 -14.02
CA VAL A 144 -5.58 3.77 -13.26
C VAL A 144 -5.45 4.18 -11.79
N ALA A 145 -4.32 3.87 -11.16
CA ALA A 145 -4.08 4.25 -9.77
C ALA A 145 -3.99 5.77 -9.61
N ARG A 146 -3.33 6.49 -10.54
CA ARG A 146 -3.25 7.95 -10.51
C ARG A 146 -4.63 8.58 -10.56
N SER A 147 -5.49 8.15 -11.48
CA SER A 147 -6.88 8.65 -11.56
C SER A 147 -7.67 8.39 -10.27
N LEU A 148 -7.44 7.23 -9.65
CA LEU A 148 -8.05 6.92 -8.35
C LEU A 148 -7.59 7.92 -7.28
N TYR A 149 -6.29 8.13 -7.14
CA TYR A 149 -5.74 9.02 -6.11
C TYR A 149 -6.12 10.48 -6.35
N ASP A 150 -6.06 10.96 -7.59
CA ASP A 150 -6.56 12.30 -7.96
C ASP A 150 -8.03 12.48 -7.54
N SER A 151 -8.87 11.49 -7.79
CA SER A 151 -10.30 11.52 -7.44
C SER A 151 -10.57 11.46 -5.93
N LEU A 152 -9.60 10.99 -5.14
CA LEU A 152 -9.63 10.99 -3.67
C LEU A 152 -9.02 12.25 -3.06
N GLY A 153 -8.47 13.16 -3.88
CA GLY A 153 -7.89 14.41 -3.43
C GLY A 153 -6.40 14.34 -3.08
N TYR A 154 -5.68 13.32 -3.57
CA TYR A 154 -4.23 13.26 -3.44
C TYR A 154 -3.57 14.20 -4.45
N ASP A 155 -2.69 15.07 -3.97
CA ASP A 155 -1.92 16.00 -4.78
C ASP A 155 -0.51 15.48 -5.06
N VAL A 156 0.02 15.81 -6.23
CA VAL A 156 1.41 15.51 -6.58
C VAL A 156 2.36 16.42 -5.80
N THR A 157 3.19 15.84 -4.95
CA THR A 157 4.17 16.58 -4.14
C THR A 157 5.60 16.53 -4.70
N ALA A 158 5.90 15.52 -5.53
CA ALA A 158 7.19 15.36 -6.19
C ALA A 158 7.04 14.59 -7.51
N LEU A 159 7.91 14.86 -8.46
CA LEU A 159 7.98 14.15 -9.74
C LEU A 159 9.41 13.67 -9.97
N GLN A 160 9.57 12.39 -10.29
CA GLN A 160 10.83 11.83 -10.79
C GLN A 160 10.76 11.76 -12.32
N MET A 161 11.73 12.37 -12.99
CA MET A 161 11.82 12.43 -14.45
C MET A 161 13.12 11.80 -14.94
N LYS A 162 13.06 11.14 -16.11
CA LYS A 162 14.21 10.49 -16.74
C LYS A 162 14.20 10.77 -18.23
N LYS A 163 15.37 11.06 -18.79
CA LYS A 163 15.61 11.20 -20.23
C LYS A 163 16.73 10.26 -20.64
N PRO A 164 16.56 9.37 -21.62
CA PRO A 164 17.67 8.68 -22.28
C PRO A 164 18.57 9.70 -23.00
N LEU A 165 19.88 9.46 -22.97
CA LEU A 165 20.87 10.29 -23.67
C LEU A 165 21.46 9.57 -24.86
#